data_c50c8d41822975c6138df4a8949b2ecb
#
_entry.id   c50c8d41822975c6138df4a8949b2ecb
#
_cell.length_a   1.000
_cell.length_b   1.000
_cell.length_c   1.000
_cell.angle_alpha   90.00
_cell.angle_beta   90.00
_cell.angle_gamma   90.00
#
_symmetry.space_group_name_H-M   'P 1'
#
loop_
_entity.id
_entity.type
_entity.pdbx_description
1 polymer ?
#
loop_
_entity_poly.entity_id
_entity_poly.type
_entity_poly.pdbx_seq_one_letter_code
_entity_poly.pdbx_strand_id
1 'polypeptide(L)'
;LERNYIEVHDSDESTKIALSYGNDSTSAQNVHGVDGLGDIGIKPQNHKIENSSAQDFYKQILEEQEEIEIVTLGPLTNIAGLVQNNSDKLGKIKHCYIMGGSSNALGNITKFAEYNFWVDPEAADIVLNSGIPITVIGWDPSLYDAMINTEKIQEIESIGTKYSKFTNDIQVVLREMMKDIFGSDSYDLPDPLAMSVYLDNEIISQSAQVNVRVDTRDGMTRGGCVLDYLNLEPDAPKVRVVQRCHGDKFYNLLKQSLA
;
A
#
# COMPACT_ATOMS: atom_id res chain seq x y z
N LEU A 1 13.94 -17.67 -10.65
CA LEU A 1 14.14 -16.60 -9.64
C LEU A 1 13.37 -17.05 -8.41
N GLU A 2 14.09 -17.44 -7.35
CA GLU A 2 13.50 -17.79 -6.07
C GLU A 2 12.92 -16.50 -5.45
N ARG A 3 11.61 -16.50 -5.22
CA ARG A 3 10.92 -15.42 -4.53
C ARG A 3 11.09 -15.66 -3.04
N ASN A 4 11.84 -14.82 -2.36
CA ASN A 4 11.94 -14.87 -0.90
C ASN A 4 10.74 -14.15 -0.29
N TYR A 5 9.92 -14.87 0.46
CA TYR A 5 8.82 -14.32 1.23
C TYR A 5 9.27 -14.20 2.69
N ILE A 6 8.98 -13.08 3.31
CA ILE A 6 9.15 -12.90 4.75
C ILE A 6 7.77 -12.74 5.36
N GLU A 7 7.34 -13.70 6.18
CA GLU A 7 6.17 -13.55 7.04
C GLU A 7 6.65 -13.07 8.41
N VAL A 8 6.06 -12.00 8.89
CA VAL A 8 6.28 -11.50 10.25
C VAL A 8 5.06 -11.89 11.07
N HIS A 9 5.26 -12.80 12.04
CA HIS A 9 4.25 -13.10 13.05
C HIS A 9 4.48 -12.19 14.25
N ASP A 10 3.51 -11.38 14.61
CA ASP A 10 3.47 -10.78 15.93
C ASP A 10 2.98 -11.85 16.95
N SER A 11 3.40 -11.74 18.21
CA SER A 11 3.08 -12.68 19.27
C SER A 11 1.59 -12.75 19.64
N ASP A 12 0.76 -11.94 19.01
CA ASP A 12 -0.68 -12.00 19.08
C ASP A 12 -1.19 -12.71 17.80
N GLU A 13 -1.80 -13.88 17.96
CA GLU A 13 -2.18 -14.83 16.88
C GLU A 13 -3.15 -14.24 15.82
N SER A 14 -3.53 -12.97 15.93
CA SER A 14 -4.57 -12.35 15.10
C SER A 14 -4.05 -11.53 13.91
N THR A 15 -2.76 -11.16 13.88
CA THR A 15 -2.22 -10.30 12.79
C THR A 15 -1.09 -11.01 12.06
N LYS A 16 -1.34 -11.41 10.82
CA LYS A 16 -0.32 -12.01 9.94
C LYS A 16 0.04 -11.02 8.84
N ILE A 17 1.31 -10.66 8.76
CA ILE A 17 1.84 -9.75 7.74
C ILE A 17 2.68 -10.55 6.75
N ALA A 18 2.27 -10.59 5.50
CA ALA A 18 3.05 -11.16 4.41
C ALA A 18 3.80 -10.05 3.68
N LEU A 19 5.12 -10.16 3.61
CA LEU A 19 5.96 -9.27 2.81
C LEU A 19 6.28 -9.94 1.47
N SER A 20 6.02 -9.24 0.37
CA SER A 20 6.34 -9.70 -0.97
C SER A 20 7.25 -8.71 -1.67
N TYR A 21 8.27 -9.24 -2.35
CA TYR A 21 9.05 -8.49 -3.32
C TYR A 21 8.51 -8.83 -4.71
N GLY A 22 8.25 -7.79 -5.51
CA GLY A 22 7.82 -7.96 -6.90
C GLY A 22 8.91 -8.59 -7.79
N ASN A 23 8.58 -8.76 -9.07
CA ASN A 23 9.46 -9.43 -10.04
C ASN A 23 10.71 -8.62 -10.41
N ASP A 24 10.79 -7.34 -10.06
CA ASP A 24 11.95 -6.50 -10.36
C ASP A 24 12.89 -6.39 -9.15
N SER A 25 14.19 -6.37 -9.42
CA SER A 25 15.24 -6.22 -8.41
C SER A 25 15.43 -4.77 -7.95
N THR A 26 14.57 -3.86 -8.37
CA THR A 26 14.62 -2.46 -7.93
C THR A 26 14.23 -2.36 -6.46
N SER A 27 15.04 -1.67 -5.71
CA SER A 27 14.81 -1.40 -4.30
C SER A 27 14.44 0.06 -4.11
N ALA A 28 13.54 0.35 -3.16
CA ALA A 28 13.18 1.70 -2.76
C ALA A 28 14.18 2.32 -1.77
N GLN A 29 15.47 1.95 -1.85
CA GLN A 29 16.51 2.42 -0.94
C GLN A 29 16.68 3.94 -0.92
N ASN A 30 16.43 4.59 -2.04
CA ASN A 30 16.47 6.06 -2.15
C ASN A 30 15.41 6.76 -1.30
N VAL A 31 14.36 6.05 -0.90
CA VAL A 31 13.24 6.57 -0.11
C VAL A 31 13.29 6.06 1.33
N HIS A 32 13.61 4.77 1.52
CA HIS A 32 13.49 4.09 2.81
C HIS A 32 14.85 3.73 3.45
N GLY A 33 15.99 4.11 2.84
CA GLY A 33 17.31 3.71 3.29
C GLY A 33 17.69 2.29 2.85
N VAL A 34 18.93 1.89 3.11
CA VAL A 34 19.47 0.58 2.70
C VAL A 34 18.81 -0.56 3.48
N ASP A 35 18.47 -0.31 4.75
CA ASP A 35 17.82 -1.30 5.63
C ASP A 35 16.27 -1.28 5.53
N GLY A 36 15.71 -0.36 4.73
CA GLY A 36 14.26 -0.17 4.60
C GLY A 36 13.60 0.54 5.79
N LEU A 37 14.39 0.99 6.76
CA LEU A 37 13.95 1.63 8.01
C LEU A 37 14.67 2.97 8.25
N GLY A 38 15.03 3.69 7.19
CA GLY A 38 15.71 4.99 7.30
C GLY A 38 17.16 4.91 7.80
N ASP A 39 17.79 3.74 7.74
CA ASP A 39 19.15 3.46 8.18
C ASP A 39 19.39 3.77 9.68
N ILE A 40 18.34 3.67 10.50
CA ILE A 40 18.41 3.95 11.95
C ILE A 40 19.04 2.81 12.77
N GLY A 41 19.52 1.75 12.10
CA GLY A 41 20.32 0.69 12.72
C GLY A 41 19.52 -0.32 13.54
N ILE A 42 18.22 -0.44 13.35
CA ILE A 42 17.39 -1.49 13.97
C ILE A 42 17.76 -2.82 13.35
N LYS A 43 18.10 -3.79 14.21
CA LYS A 43 18.38 -5.14 13.76
C LYS A 43 17.15 -6.02 14.02
N PRO A 44 16.77 -6.87 13.04
CA PRO A 44 15.72 -7.86 13.26
C PRO A 44 16.06 -8.72 14.48
N GLN A 45 15.14 -8.86 15.40
CA GLN A 45 15.25 -9.86 16.46
C GLN A 45 14.83 -11.22 15.90
N ASN A 46 15.33 -12.33 16.48
CA ASN A 46 15.17 -13.70 16.04
C ASN A 46 13.70 -14.09 15.75
N HIS A 47 13.20 -13.71 14.58
CA HIS A 47 11.90 -14.18 14.10
C HIS A 47 12.11 -15.48 13.31
N LYS A 48 11.26 -16.45 13.55
CA LYS A 48 11.17 -17.63 12.70
C LYS A 48 10.49 -17.23 11.40
N ILE A 49 11.19 -17.42 10.30
CA ILE A 49 10.58 -17.35 8.98
C ILE A 49 9.77 -18.63 8.81
N GLU A 50 8.49 -18.50 8.47
CA GLU A 50 7.66 -19.63 8.10
C GLU A 50 8.18 -20.29 6.80
N ASN A 51 8.14 -21.61 6.74
CA ASN A 51 8.58 -22.35 5.56
C ASN A 51 7.50 -22.46 4.48
N SER A 52 6.27 -22.02 4.76
CA SER A 52 5.16 -22.04 3.82
C SER A 52 5.27 -20.86 2.83
N SER A 53 4.89 -21.11 1.58
CA SER A 53 4.75 -20.00 0.61
C SER A 53 3.55 -19.11 0.97
N ALA A 54 3.56 -17.86 0.51
CA ALA A 54 2.38 -16.98 0.65
C ALA A 54 1.13 -17.61 0.02
N GLN A 55 1.29 -18.37 -1.08
CA GLN A 55 0.17 -19.05 -1.74
C GLN A 55 -0.42 -20.18 -0.88
N ASP A 56 0.41 -20.97 -0.20
CA ASP A 56 -0.05 -22.01 0.72
C ASP A 56 -0.77 -21.39 1.91
N PHE A 57 -0.26 -20.27 2.42
CA PHE A 57 -0.87 -19.52 3.51
C PHE A 57 -2.25 -18.96 3.11
N TYR A 58 -2.38 -18.34 1.93
CA TYR A 58 -3.68 -17.86 1.45
C TYR A 58 -4.68 -19.00 1.25
N LYS A 59 -4.23 -20.13 0.69
CA LYS A 59 -5.07 -21.32 0.54
C LYS A 59 -5.58 -21.79 1.90
N GLN A 60 -4.69 -21.89 2.89
CA GLN A 60 -5.06 -22.29 4.24
C GLN A 60 -6.07 -21.34 4.86
N ILE A 61 -5.84 -20.01 4.82
CA ILE A 61 -6.77 -19.02 5.37
C ILE A 61 -8.15 -19.11 4.71
N LEU A 62 -8.20 -19.24 3.38
CA LEU A 62 -9.45 -19.37 2.64
C LEU A 62 -10.16 -20.72 2.93
N GLU A 63 -9.46 -21.74 3.43
CA GLU A 63 -10.07 -22.97 3.90
C GLU A 63 -10.63 -22.82 5.32
N GLU A 64 -9.90 -22.16 6.21
CA GLU A 64 -10.22 -22.02 7.63
C GLU A 64 -11.24 -20.94 7.94
N GLN A 65 -11.26 -19.83 7.16
CA GLN A 65 -12.13 -18.67 7.40
C GLN A 65 -13.35 -18.69 6.47
N GLU A 66 -14.48 -18.20 6.96
CA GLU A 66 -15.68 -17.99 6.13
C GLU A 66 -15.58 -16.72 5.30
N GLU A 67 -15.09 -15.64 5.91
CA GLU A 67 -14.86 -14.34 5.26
C GLU A 67 -13.53 -13.75 5.71
N ILE A 68 -12.84 -13.05 4.81
CA ILE A 68 -11.62 -12.28 5.09
C ILE A 68 -11.68 -10.89 4.47
N GLU A 69 -10.99 -9.94 5.08
CA GLU A 69 -10.65 -8.66 4.47
C GLU A 69 -9.13 -8.58 4.31
N ILE A 70 -8.68 -7.95 3.24
CA ILE A 70 -7.26 -7.86 2.89
C ILE A 70 -6.86 -6.40 2.81
N VAL A 71 -5.73 -6.05 3.43
CA VAL A 71 -5.05 -4.76 3.22
C VAL A 71 -3.69 -5.05 2.60
N THR A 72 -3.42 -4.48 1.43
CA THR A 72 -2.13 -4.63 0.75
C THR A 72 -1.36 -3.31 0.78
N LEU A 73 -0.09 -3.38 1.17
CA LEU A 73 0.80 -2.23 1.33
C LEU A 73 2.03 -2.31 0.41
N GLY A 74 2.03 -3.25 -0.53
CA GLY A 74 3.12 -3.50 -1.47
C GLY A 74 2.62 -4.02 -2.82
N PRO A 75 3.54 -4.45 -3.71
CA PRO A 75 3.18 -5.01 -5.01
C PRO A 75 2.21 -6.18 -4.93
N LEU A 76 1.29 -6.27 -5.87
CA LEU A 76 0.15 -7.18 -5.83
C LEU A 76 0.44 -8.62 -6.32
N THR A 77 1.70 -8.97 -6.51
CA THR A 77 2.14 -10.29 -7.03
C THR A 77 1.51 -11.46 -6.26
N ASN A 78 1.48 -11.38 -4.93
CA ASN A 78 0.93 -12.45 -4.11
C ASN A 78 -0.60 -12.53 -4.22
N ILE A 79 -1.28 -11.40 -4.28
CA ILE A 79 -2.73 -11.35 -4.42
C ILE A 79 -3.17 -11.80 -5.81
N ALA A 80 -2.41 -11.46 -6.85
CA ALA A 80 -2.67 -11.99 -8.20
C ALA A 80 -2.55 -13.52 -8.22
N GLY A 81 -1.54 -14.08 -7.56
CA GLY A 81 -1.42 -15.54 -7.39
C GLY A 81 -2.60 -16.14 -6.62
N LEU A 82 -3.09 -15.48 -5.57
CA LEU A 82 -4.30 -15.90 -4.86
C LEU A 82 -5.51 -15.91 -5.80
N VAL A 83 -5.73 -14.83 -6.56
CA VAL A 83 -6.82 -14.70 -7.54
C VAL A 83 -6.79 -15.82 -8.57
N GLN A 84 -5.61 -16.09 -9.13
CA GLN A 84 -5.45 -17.09 -10.19
C GLN A 84 -5.60 -18.53 -9.69
N ASN A 85 -5.11 -18.83 -8.47
CA ASN A 85 -5.05 -20.19 -7.95
C ASN A 85 -6.27 -20.59 -7.10
N ASN A 86 -7.12 -19.62 -6.68
CA ASN A 86 -8.26 -19.85 -5.78
C ASN A 86 -9.52 -19.16 -6.29
N SER A 87 -9.74 -19.17 -7.61
CA SER A 87 -10.86 -18.47 -8.26
C SER A 87 -12.25 -18.89 -7.74
N ASP A 88 -12.39 -20.12 -7.28
CA ASP A 88 -13.59 -20.69 -6.68
C ASP A 88 -13.88 -20.17 -5.25
N LYS A 89 -12.88 -19.56 -4.60
CA LYS A 89 -12.97 -19.08 -3.21
C LYS A 89 -12.94 -17.55 -3.09
N LEU A 90 -12.85 -16.81 -4.19
CA LEU A 90 -12.77 -15.34 -4.16
C LEU A 90 -13.98 -14.70 -3.49
N GLY A 91 -15.14 -15.36 -3.49
CA GLY A 91 -16.35 -14.91 -2.78
C GLY A 91 -16.19 -14.82 -1.25
N LYS A 92 -15.16 -15.43 -0.68
CA LYS A 92 -14.80 -15.28 0.74
C LYS A 92 -14.03 -13.99 1.04
N ILE A 93 -13.50 -13.31 0.03
CA ILE A 93 -12.83 -12.01 0.20
C ILE A 93 -13.90 -10.94 0.19
N LYS A 94 -14.27 -10.48 1.38
CA LYS A 94 -15.30 -9.47 1.59
C LYS A 94 -14.90 -8.12 1.02
N HIS A 95 -13.63 -7.75 1.19
CA HIS A 95 -13.06 -6.51 0.66
C HIS A 95 -11.53 -6.58 0.59
N CYS A 96 -10.95 -5.88 -0.38
CA CYS A 96 -9.51 -5.68 -0.49
C CYS A 96 -9.21 -4.18 -0.55
N TYR A 97 -8.43 -3.68 0.42
CA TYR A 97 -7.93 -2.30 0.46
C TYR A 97 -6.51 -2.31 -0.08
N ILE A 98 -6.24 -1.54 -1.12
CA ILE A 98 -4.97 -1.57 -1.84
C ILE A 98 -4.29 -0.21 -1.75
N MET A 99 -3.12 -0.14 -1.10
CA MET A 99 -2.21 0.97 -1.32
C MET A 99 -1.48 0.73 -2.64
N GLY A 100 -1.69 1.61 -3.62
CA GLY A 100 -1.01 1.54 -4.91
C GLY A 100 -1.68 2.37 -6.00
N GLY A 101 -0.93 2.64 -7.05
CA GLY A 101 -1.41 3.43 -8.18
C GLY A 101 -1.70 4.89 -7.84
N SER A 102 -2.46 5.54 -8.70
CA SER A 102 -2.94 6.92 -8.48
C SER A 102 -4.24 7.18 -9.25
N SER A 103 -5.05 8.11 -8.78
CA SER A 103 -6.32 8.48 -9.41
C SER A 103 -6.16 9.50 -10.56
N ASN A 104 -4.99 10.10 -10.71
CA ASN A 104 -4.74 11.25 -11.59
C ASN A 104 -3.50 11.08 -12.48
N ALA A 105 -3.05 9.85 -12.71
CA ALA A 105 -1.87 9.52 -13.51
C ALA A 105 -0.55 10.11 -12.96
N LEU A 106 -0.48 10.40 -11.66
CA LEU A 106 0.74 10.84 -10.98
C LEU A 106 1.59 9.64 -10.60
N GLY A 107 2.86 9.65 -10.92
CA GLY A 107 3.82 8.61 -10.53
C GLY A 107 4.89 9.11 -9.57
N ASN A 108 5.46 8.19 -8.78
CA ASN A 108 6.58 8.44 -7.88
C ASN A 108 7.87 7.71 -8.31
N ILE A 109 7.75 6.63 -9.10
CA ILE A 109 8.91 5.90 -9.66
C ILE A 109 9.12 6.25 -11.15
N THR A 110 8.05 6.44 -11.90
CA THR A 110 8.06 7.03 -13.23
C THR A 110 7.13 8.23 -13.25
N LYS A 111 7.03 8.93 -14.40
CA LYS A 111 6.10 10.07 -14.51
C LYS A 111 4.63 9.66 -14.36
N PHE A 112 4.29 8.39 -14.62
CA PHE A 112 2.91 7.91 -14.72
C PHE A 112 2.58 6.74 -13.79
N ALA A 113 3.59 6.15 -13.14
CA ALA A 113 3.39 4.95 -12.33
C ALA A 113 3.82 5.17 -10.88
N GLU A 114 2.99 4.70 -9.96
CA GLU A 114 3.31 4.50 -8.57
C GLU A 114 4.07 3.18 -8.41
N TYR A 115 4.96 3.11 -7.42
CA TYR A 115 5.94 2.05 -7.24
C TYR A 115 5.33 0.65 -7.15
N ASN A 116 4.30 0.44 -6.34
CA ASN A 116 3.70 -0.88 -6.13
C ASN A 116 3.11 -1.46 -7.43
N PHE A 117 2.46 -0.61 -8.22
CA PHE A 117 1.89 -1.01 -9.50
C PHE A 117 2.96 -1.11 -10.60
N TRP A 118 4.00 -0.30 -10.53
CA TRP A 118 5.09 -0.36 -11.49
C TRP A 118 5.94 -1.62 -11.36
N VAL A 119 6.15 -2.11 -10.13
CA VAL A 119 6.94 -3.32 -9.86
C VAL A 119 6.30 -4.58 -10.47
N ASP A 120 4.99 -4.70 -10.43
CA ASP A 120 4.26 -5.84 -11.05
C ASP A 120 2.91 -5.37 -11.61
N PRO A 121 2.92 -4.67 -12.75
CA PRO A 121 1.71 -4.11 -13.33
C PRO A 121 0.74 -5.19 -13.85
N GLU A 122 1.25 -6.35 -14.26
CA GLU A 122 0.43 -7.49 -14.64
C GLU A 122 -0.37 -8.01 -13.43
N ALA A 123 0.25 -8.13 -12.27
CA ALA A 123 -0.43 -8.52 -11.05
C ALA A 123 -1.49 -7.48 -10.63
N ALA A 124 -1.15 -6.20 -10.74
CA ALA A 124 -2.09 -5.12 -10.43
C ALA A 124 -3.32 -5.16 -11.36
N ASP A 125 -3.14 -5.32 -12.66
CA ASP A 125 -4.25 -5.42 -13.62
C ASP A 125 -5.13 -6.66 -13.34
N ILE A 126 -4.54 -7.81 -13.03
CA ILE A 126 -5.26 -9.05 -12.67
C ILE A 126 -6.13 -8.81 -11.43
N VAL A 127 -5.57 -8.23 -10.37
CA VAL A 127 -6.30 -8.04 -9.11
C VAL A 127 -7.44 -7.04 -9.28
N LEU A 128 -7.20 -5.90 -9.91
CA LEU A 128 -8.22 -4.86 -10.12
C LEU A 128 -9.39 -5.34 -10.98
N ASN A 129 -9.16 -6.34 -11.84
CA ASN A 129 -10.18 -6.91 -12.70
C ASN A 129 -10.69 -8.29 -12.24
N SER A 130 -10.38 -8.69 -11.01
CA SER A 130 -10.77 -10.00 -10.44
C SER A 130 -12.25 -10.13 -10.06
N GLY A 131 -12.97 -9.00 -9.93
CA GLY A 131 -14.34 -8.98 -9.42
C GLY A 131 -14.45 -8.98 -7.88
N ILE A 132 -13.33 -9.05 -7.15
CA ILE A 132 -13.30 -8.83 -5.70
C ILE A 132 -13.73 -7.37 -5.41
N PRO A 133 -14.52 -7.10 -4.34
CA PRO A 133 -14.75 -5.73 -3.89
C PRO A 133 -13.44 -5.05 -3.49
N ILE A 134 -13.07 -3.96 -4.17
CA ILE A 134 -11.77 -3.30 -3.97
C ILE A 134 -11.96 -1.81 -3.69
N THR A 135 -11.15 -1.29 -2.75
CA THR A 135 -10.87 0.14 -2.59
C THR A 135 -9.39 0.38 -2.85
N VAL A 136 -9.08 1.17 -3.87
CA VAL A 136 -7.72 1.64 -4.17
C VAL A 136 -7.48 2.96 -3.48
N ILE A 137 -6.44 3.02 -2.66
CA ILE A 137 -5.92 4.21 -2.01
C ILE A 137 -4.60 4.52 -2.67
N GLY A 138 -4.62 5.41 -3.65
CA GLY A 138 -3.44 5.77 -4.43
C GLY A 138 -2.45 6.64 -3.66
N TRP A 139 -1.32 6.93 -4.30
CA TRP A 139 -0.32 7.82 -3.72
C TRP A 139 -0.79 9.28 -3.64
N ASP A 140 -1.61 9.72 -4.58
CA ASP A 140 -2.08 11.11 -4.68
C ASP A 140 -2.82 11.63 -3.43
N PRO A 141 -3.75 10.93 -2.77
CA PRO A 141 -4.37 11.42 -1.54
C PRO A 141 -3.38 11.61 -0.39
N SER A 142 -2.35 10.77 -0.26
CA SER A 142 -1.33 10.93 0.78
C SER A 142 -0.49 12.18 0.54
N LEU A 143 -0.13 12.45 -0.72
CA LEU A 143 0.67 13.60 -1.11
C LEU A 143 -0.09 14.93 -0.97
N TYR A 144 -1.38 14.96 -1.37
CA TYR A 144 -2.12 16.22 -1.43
C TYR A 144 -2.86 16.57 -0.14
N ASP A 145 -3.42 15.58 0.53
CA ASP A 145 -4.35 15.82 1.65
C ASP A 145 -3.76 15.41 3.00
N ALA A 146 -2.85 14.42 3.04
CA ALA A 146 -2.39 13.77 4.26
C ALA A 146 -0.90 14.00 4.58
N MET A 147 -0.27 14.98 3.94
CA MET A 147 1.13 15.33 4.15
C MET A 147 1.42 15.68 5.61
N ILE A 148 2.48 15.11 6.16
CA ILE A 148 3.04 15.42 7.48
C ILE A 148 4.09 16.51 7.29
N ASN A 149 3.70 17.75 7.59
CA ASN A 149 4.56 18.92 7.51
C ASN A 149 5.41 19.08 8.80
N THR A 150 6.30 20.07 8.81
CA THR A 150 7.20 20.35 9.93
C THR A 150 6.47 20.51 11.28
N GLU A 151 5.30 21.14 11.30
CA GLU A 151 4.50 21.31 12.53
C GLU A 151 3.99 19.97 13.06
N LYS A 152 3.41 19.15 12.19
CA LYS A 152 2.93 17.79 12.53
C LYS A 152 4.08 16.88 12.96
N ILE A 153 5.27 17.00 12.35
CA ILE A 153 6.48 16.26 12.77
C ILE A 153 6.82 16.59 14.23
N GLN A 154 6.82 17.88 14.59
CA GLN A 154 7.08 18.32 15.97
C GLN A 154 5.99 17.86 16.95
N GLU A 155 4.73 17.88 16.54
CA GLU A 155 3.64 17.34 17.35
C GLU A 155 3.81 15.84 17.60
N ILE A 156 4.14 15.04 16.57
CA ILE A 156 4.42 13.61 16.71
C ILE A 156 5.59 13.38 17.66
N GLU A 157 6.66 14.14 17.53
CA GLU A 157 7.82 14.04 18.42
C GLU A 157 7.44 14.33 19.88
N SER A 158 6.57 15.33 20.11
CA SER A 158 6.10 15.74 21.43
C SER A 158 5.26 14.70 22.16
N ILE A 159 4.70 13.69 21.46
CA ILE A 159 4.00 12.57 22.08
C ILE A 159 4.95 11.79 23.01
N GLY A 160 6.23 11.67 22.64
CA GLY A 160 7.30 11.15 23.51
C GLY A 160 7.28 9.64 23.74
N THR A 161 6.48 8.89 23.00
CA THR A 161 6.46 7.43 23.04
C THR A 161 7.56 6.82 22.14
N LYS A 162 7.86 5.53 22.34
CA LYS A 162 8.77 4.80 21.44
C LYS A 162 8.23 4.73 20.01
N TYR A 163 6.90 4.71 19.85
CA TYR A 163 6.24 4.64 18.56
C TYR A 163 6.32 5.97 17.82
N SER A 164 6.07 7.08 18.50
CA SER A 164 6.19 8.41 17.90
C SER A 164 7.61 8.72 17.47
N LYS A 165 8.60 8.34 18.32
CA LYS A 165 10.01 8.46 17.93
C LYS A 165 10.35 7.61 16.73
N PHE A 166 9.97 6.32 16.72
CA PHE A 166 10.20 5.41 15.61
C PHE A 166 9.61 5.96 14.30
N THR A 167 8.36 6.45 14.34
CA THR A 167 7.68 7.01 13.16
C THR A 167 8.48 8.14 12.50
N ASN A 168 9.04 9.05 13.29
CA ASN A 168 9.86 10.14 12.74
C ASN A 168 11.26 9.68 12.31
N ASP A 169 11.88 8.78 13.08
CA ASP A 169 13.24 8.32 12.83
C ASP A 169 13.36 7.57 11.49
N ILE A 170 12.41 6.70 11.15
CA ILE A 170 12.44 5.94 9.89
C ILE A 170 12.22 6.80 8.64
N GLN A 171 11.74 8.05 8.79
CA GLN A 171 11.46 8.96 7.67
C GLN A 171 12.64 9.88 7.33
N VAL A 172 13.80 9.72 7.96
CA VAL A 172 14.94 10.64 7.76
C VAL A 172 15.35 10.75 6.29
N VAL A 173 15.49 9.61 5.59
CA VAL A 173 15.90 9.58 4.18
C VAL A 173 14.84 10.25 3.29
N LEU A 174 13.56 9.93 3.50
CA LEU A 174 12.46 10.55 2.76
C LEU A 174 12.39 12.06 3.00
N ARG A 175 12.56 12.50 4.25
CA ARG A 175 12.55 13.94 4.60
C ARG A 175 13.66 14.71 3.92
N GLU A 176 14.87 14.14 3.84
CA GLU A 176 15.99 14.74 3.12
C GLU A 176 15.67 14.87 1.63
N MET A 177 15.15 13.82 1.02
CA MET A 177 14.70 13.84 -0.37
C MET A 177 13.61 14.90 -0.62
N MET A 178 12.62 15.00 0.27
CA MET A 178 11.55 16.00 0.15
C MET A 178 12.06 17.44 0.29
N LYS A 179 13.06 17.67 1.15
CA LYS A 179 13.74 18.97 1.23
C LYS A 179 14.45 19.33 -0.07
N ASP A 180 15.14 18.36 -0.69
CA ASP A 180 15.88 18.59 -1.94
C ASP A 180 14.95 18.85 -3.12
N ILE A 181 13.83 18.12 -3.21
CA ILE A 181 12.89 18.22 -4.35
C ILE A 181 11.92 19.39 -4.19
N PHE A 182 11.35 19.58 -2.99
CA PHE A 182 10.24 20.51 -2.75
C PHE A 182 10.61 21.68 -1.82
N GLY A 183 11.83 21.69 -1.27
CA GLY A 183 12.27 22.72 -0.34
C GLY A 183 11.56 22.69 1.03
N SER A 184 10.89 21.60 1.37
CA SER A 184 10.09 21.46 2.59
C SER A 184 10.48 20.23 3.39
N ASP A 185 10.61 20.41 4.71
CA ASP A 185 10.76 19.30 5.65
C ASP A 185 9.38 18.68 5.91
N SER A 186 9.08 17.65 5.14
CA SER A 186 7.79 16.98 5.17
C SER A 186 7.94 15.53 4.69
N TYR A 187 6.92 14.70 4.93
CA TYR A 187 6.80 13.36 4.36
C TYR A 187 5.34 12.96 4.24
N ASP A 188 5.06 12.02 3.37
CA ASP A 188 3.76 11.38 3.24
C ASP A 188 3.79 9.95 3.78
N LEU A 189 2.61 9.44 4.13
CA LEU A 189 2.43 8.12 4.75
C LEU A 189 1.31 7.35 4.03
N PRO A 190 1.56 6.88 2.80
CA PRO A 190 0.52 6.22 2.00
C PRO A 190 0.02 4.91 2.64
N ASP A 191 0.90 4.08 3.19
CA ASP A 191 0.52 2.82 3.84
C ASP A 191 -0.29 3.04 5.12
N PRO A 192 0.12 3.92 6.05
CA PRO A 192 -0.73 4.32 7.17
C PRO A 192 -2.06 4.94 6.76
N LEU A 193 -2.11 5.70 5.65
CA LEU A 193 -3.37 6.23 5.12
C LEU A 193 -4.29 5.10 4.64
N ALA A 194 -3.75 4.12 3.91
CA ALA A 194 -4.53 2.97 3.44
C ALA A 194 -5.10 2.16 4.61
N MET A 195 -4.28 1.89 5.63
CA MET A 195 -4.73 1.23 6.87
C MET A 195 -5.78 2.05 7.61
N SER A 196 -5.62 3.38 7.64
CA SER A 196 -6.59 4.29 8.28
C SER A 196 -7.93 4.29 7.56
N VAL A 197 -7.96 4.21 6.24
CA VAL A 197 -9.18 4.07 5.43
C VAL A 197 -9.89 2.75 5.72
N TYR A 198 -9.13 1.67 5.92
CA TYR A 198 -9.70 0.39 6.36
C TYR A 198 -10.38 0.52 7.73
N LEU A 199 -9.74 1.19 8.69
CA LEU A 199 -10.26 1.36 10.05
C LEU A 199 -11.45 2.34 10.11
N ASP A 200 -11.42 3.40 9.29
CA ASP A 200 -12.45 4.44 9.23
C ASP A 200 -12.66 4.94 7.79
N ASN A 201 -13.71 4.42 7.14
CA ASN A 201 -14.08 4.84 5.79
C ASN A 201 -14.49 6.32 5.68
N GLU A 202 -14.78 7.02 6.78
CA GLU A 202 -15.06 8.45 6.77
C GLU A 202 -13.82 9.32 6.51
N ILE A 203 -12.63 8.73 6.49
CA ILE A 203 -11.41 9.38 6.03
C ILE A 203 -11.49 9.71 4.54
N ILE A 204 -12.25 8.94 3.74
CA ILE A 204 -12.46 9.23 2.32
C ILE A 204 -13.38 10.45 2.18
N SER A 205 -12.89 11.53 1.57
CA SER A 205 -13.71 12.73 1.25
C SER A 205 -14.25 12.69 -0.18
N GLN A 206 -13.53 12.06 -1.12
CA GLN A 206 -13.94 11.89 -2.50
C GLN A 206 -13.44 10.57 -3.07
N SER A 207 -14.31 9.85 -3.78
CA SER A 207 -13.96 8.62 -4.48
C SER A 207 -14.81 8.45 -5.74
N ALA A 208 -14.32 7.66 -6.69
CA ALA A 208 -15.03 7.26 -7.88
C ALA A 208 -15.17 5.74 -7.94
N GLN A 209 -16.31 5.25 -8.45
CA GLN A 209 -16.53 3.83 -8.75
C GLN A 209 -16.32 3.62 -10.24
N VAL A 210 -15.16 3.14 -10.63
CA VAL A 210 -14.72 3.08 -12.04
C VAL A 210 -14.01 1.75 -12.34
N ASN A 211 -14.00 1.35 -13.62
CA ASN A 211 -13.06 0.34 -14.08
C ASN A 211 -11.66 0.95 -14.11
N VAL A 212 -10.68 0.19 -13.66
CA VAL A 212 -9.26 0.55 -13.69
C VAL A 212 -8.48 -0.54 -14.40
N ARG A 213 -7.74 -0.14 -15.42
CA ARG A 213 -6.71 -0.97 -16.05
C ARG A 213 -5.34 -0.44 -15.67
N VAL A 214 -4.37 -1.32 -15.64
CA VAL A 214 -2.96 -0.93 -15.47
C VAL A 214 -2.24 -1.15 -16.81
N ASP A 215 -1.47 -0.19 -17.28
CA ASP A 215 -0.74 -0.34 -18.54
C ASP A 215 0.43 -1.32 -18.36
N THR A 216 0.27 -2.52 -18.91
CA THR A 216 1.26 -3.60 -18.84
C THR A 216 2.23 -3.60 -20.03
N ARG A 217 1.99 -2.75 -21.04
CA ARG A 217 2.85 -2.67 -22.24
C ARG A 217 4.17 -1.98 -21.92
N ASP A 218 5.21 -2.38 -22.62
CA ASP A 218 6.48 -1.67 -22.54
C ASP A 218 6.32 -0.22 -23.04
N GLY A 219 6.85 0.73 -22.26
CA GLY A 219 6.79 2.13 -22.61
C GLY A 219 6.72 3.06 -21.40
N MET A 220 6.53 4.34 -21.69
CA MET A 220 6.56 5.41 -20.69
C MET A 220 5.46 5.28 -19.63
N THR A 221 4.34 4.70 -20.00
CA THR A 221 3.12 4.59 -19.17
C THR A 221 2.98 3.26 -18.45
N ARG A 222 3.95 2.32 -18.64
CA ARG A 222 3.92 1.03 -17.95
C ARG A 222 3.77 1.20 -16.43
N GLY A 223 2.83 0.46 -15.85
CA GLY A 223 2.44 0.55 -14.44
C GLY A 223 1.48 1.69 -14.10
N GLY A 224 1.17 2.55 -15.06
CA GLY A 224 0.23 3.65 -14.87
C GLY A 224 -1.22 3.19 -14.85
N CYS A 225 -2.04 3.82 -14.00
CA CYS A 225 -3.48 3.59 -13.92
C CYS A 225 -4.24 4.27 -15.05
N VAL A 226 -5.11 3.52 -15.70
CA VAL A 226 -6.05 4.01 -16.72
C VAL A 226 -7.46 3.86 -16.16
N LEU A 227 -8.08 4.98 -15.79
CA LEU A 227 -9.39 5.02 -15.15
C LEU A 227 -10.48 5.34 -16.18
N ASP A 228 -11.50 4.48 -16.27
CA ASP A 228 -12.65 4.67 -17.17
C ASP A 228 -13.73 5.54 -16.53
N TYR A 229 -13.50 6.84 -16.43
CA TYR A 229 -14.49 7.80 -15.94
C TYR A 229 -15.72 7.96 -16.85
N LEU A 230 -15.62 7.61 -18.12
CA LEU A 230 -16.70 7.72 -19.10
C LEU A 230 -17.54 6.45 -19.18
N ASN A 231 -17.17 5.40 -18.46
CA ASN A 231 -17.82 4.10 -18.48
C ASN A 231 -17.89 3.49 -19.91
N LEU A 232 -16.77 3.53 -20.61
CA LEU A 232 -16.63 3.00 -21.97
C LEU A 232 -16.66 1.48 -22.00
N GLU A 233 -16.30 0.84 -20.87
CA GLU A 233 -16.39 -0.61 -20.64
C GLU A 233 -17.43 -0.90 -19.54
N PRO A 234 -18.76 -0.79 -19.82
CA PRO A 234 -19.80 -0.83 -18.81
C PRO A 234 -19.89 -2.15 -18.05
N ASP A 235 -19.52 -3.26 -18.69
CA ASP A 235 -19.57 -4.62 -18.13
C ASP A 235 -18.28 -5.01 -17.39
N ALA A 236 -17.22 -4.18 -17.46
CA ALA A 236 -15.97 -4.45 -16.75
C ALA A 236 -16.13 -4.26 -15.23
N PRO A 237 -15.41 -5.04 -14.40
CA PRO A 237 -15.41 -4.85 -12.96
C PRO A 237 -15.04 -3.42 -12.57
N LYS A 238 -15.73 -2.89 -11.57
CA LYS A 238 -15.48 -1.54 -11.07
C LYS A 238 -14.95 -1.62 -9.65
N VAL A 239 -13.95 -0.79 -9.38
CA VAL A 239 -13.35 -0.63 -8.05
C VAL A 239 -13.57 0.79 -7.54
N ARG A 240 -13.60 0.96 -6.24
CA ARG A 240 -13.63 2.28 -5.62
C ARG A 240 -12.22 2.85 -5.62
N VAL A 241 -12.02 3.99 -6.28
CA VAL A 241 -10.74 4.71 -6.29
C VAL A 241 -10.86 5.96 -5.42
N VAL A 242 -10.05 6.05 -4.38
CA VAL A 242 -9.98 7.23 -3.50
C VAL A 242 -9.24 8.33 -4.24
N GLN A 243 -9.87 9.49 -4.36
CA GLN A 243 -9.31 10.67 -5.04
C GLN A 243 -8.83 11.71 -4.04
N ARG A 244 -9.54 11.84 -2.90
CA ARG A 244 -9.23 12.81 -1.84
C ARG A 244 -9.56 12.20 -0.47
N CYS A 245 -8.87 12.69 0.56
CA CYS A 245 -9.13 12.27 1.93
C CYS A 245 -9.29 13.48 2.87
N HIS A 246 -9.83 13.22 4.08
CA HIS A 246 -9.84 14.17 5.19
C HIS A 246 -8.52 14.02 5.96
N GLY A 247 -7.50 14.78 5.57
CA GLY A 247 -6.16 14.73 6.16
C GLY A 247 -6.14 14.92 7.68
N ASP A 248 -7.02 15.75 8.21
CA ASP A 248 -7.12 15.95 9.66
C ASP A 248 -7.67 14.72 10.40
N LYS A 249 -8.64 14.00 9.82
CA LYS A 249 -9.13 12.74 10.38
C LYS A 249 -8.02 11.68 10.39
N PHE A 250 -7.33 11.53 9.27
CA PHE A 250 -6.16 10.66 9.17
C PHE A 250 -5.11 11.01 10.24
N TYR A 251 -4.71 12.28 10.32
CA TYR A 251 -3.69 12.73 11.28
C TYR A 251 -4.09 12.51 12.73
N ASN A 252 -5.36 12.73 13.07
CA ASN A 252 -5.86 12.46 14.41
C ASN A 252 -5.83 10.97 14.76
N LEU A 253 -6.21 10.08 13.82
CA LEU A 253 -6.12 8.64 14.02
C LEU A 253 -4.66 8.19 14.17
N LEU A 254 -3.76 8.71 13.32
CA LEU A 254 -2.32 8.46 13.44
C LEU A 254 -1.79 8.85 14.82
N LYS A 255 -2.09 10.06 15.31
CA LYS A 255 -1.66 10.50 16.65
C LYS A 255 -2.18 9.58 17.76
N GLN A 256 -3.42 9.13 17.68
CA GLN A 256 -3.98 8.20 18.64
C GLN A 256 -3.25 6.85 18.66
N SER A 257 -2.83 6.36 17.50
CA SER A 257 -2.07 5.11 17.40
C SER A 257 -0.64 5.21 17.93
N LEU A 258 -0.10 6.42 18.03
CA LEU A 258 1.26 6.70 18.52
C LEU A 258 1.31 7.06 20.01
N ALA A 259 0.18 7.26 20.67
CA ALA A 259 0.07 7.62 22.10
C ALA A 259 0.16 6.38 23.05
#